data_b90f3980731f2565e9f43a69157dff51
#
_entry.id   b90f3980731f2565e9f43a69157dff51
#
_cell.length_a   1.000
_cell.length_b   1.000
_cell.length_c   1.000
_cell.angle_alpha   90.00
_cell.angle_beta   90.00
_cell.angle_gamma   90.00
#
_symmetry.space_group_name_H-M   'P 1'
#
loop_
_entity.id
_entity.type
_entity.pdbx_description
1 polymer ?
#
loop_
_entity_poly.entity_id
_entity_poly.type
_entity_poly.pdbx_seq_one_letter_code
_entity_poly.pdbx_strand_id
1 'polypeptide(L)'
;DEIITAKFKQLSCVKALISEEKEDELEINKNAKFIIAYDPLDGSSLVDVNFAVGSIFGIYEDEVKPENLIAAAYSIYGPRLELVIAEKKGALPKFYRLGKDGEFKFVKELELKEKGKLNATGATQKGWSQTHRNFINELFNEGYRLRYSGAMVSDLHQILLKGGGLFSYPATS
;
A
#
# COMPACT_ATOMS: atom_id res chain seq x y z
N ASP A 1 8.66 7.04 11.30
CA ASP A 1 7.66 6.59 12.27
C ASP A 1 7.31 7.67 13.30
N GLU A 2 8.27 8.32 13.97
CA GLU A 2 8.03 9.31 15.04
C GLU A 2 7.14 10.48 14.60
N ILE A 3 7.37 11.05 13.42
CA ILE A 3 6.58 12.17 12.89
C ILE A 3 5.12 11.75 12.68
N ILE A 4 4.89 10.57 12.11
CA ILE A 4 3.56 10.02 11.86
C ILE A 4 2.84 9.79 13.19
N THR A 5 3.51 9.11 14.13
CA THR A 5 3.00 8.87 15.48
C THR A 5 2.62 10.18 16.18
N ALA A 6 3.49 11.20 16.14
CA ALA A 6 3.24 12.49 16.79
C ALA A 6 2.02 13.22 16.20
N LYS A 7 1.78 13.10 14.90
CA LYS A 7 0.61 13.70 14.24
C LYS A 7 -0.68 12.98 14.58
N PHE A 8 -0.70 11.66 14.54
CA PHE A 8 -1.91 10.90 14.86
C PHE A 8 -2.29 10.98 16.34
N LYS A 9 -1.34 11.12 17.27
CA LYS A 9 -1.61 11.37 18.70
C LYS A 9 -2.44 12.62 18.98
N GLN A 10 -2.45 13.58 18.07
CA GLN A 10 -3.22 14.82 18.21
C GLN A 10 -4.70 14.65 17.84
N LEU A 11 -5.08 13.53 17.24
CA LEU A 11 -6.44 13.28 16.78
C LEU A 11 -7.25 12.56 17.87
N SER A 12 -8.26 13.21 18.40
CA SER A 12 -9.13 12.67 19.45
C SER A 12 -9.92 11.42 19.05
N CYS A 13 -10.08 11.18 17.74
CA CYS A 13 -10.79 10.03 17.19
C CYS A 13 -9.92 8.77 17.07
N VAL A 14 -8.61 8.87 17.29
CA VAL A 14 -7.67 7.73 17.19
C VAL A 14 -7.60 7.00 18.51
N LYS A 15 -7.98 5.70 18.47
CA LYS A 15 -7.92 4.77 19.61
C LYS A 15 -6.50 4.25 19.81
N ALA A 16 -5.88 3.78 18.73
CA ALA A 16 -4.56 3.18 18.79
C ALA A 16 -3.82 3.28 17.45
N LEU A 17 -2.51 3.12 17.52
CA LEU A 17 -1.61 3.04 16.36
C LEU A 17 -0.87 1.71 16.36
N ILE A 18 -0.79 1.07 15.19
CA ILE A 18 -0.02 -0.14 14.94
C ILE A 18 0.97 0.17 13.82
N SER A 19 2.24 0.23 14.17
CA SER A 19 3.33 0.49 13.22
C SER A 19 4.05 -0.81 12.88
N GLU A 20 4.41 -1.00 11.61
CA GLU A 20 5.24 -2.13 11.18
C GLU A 20 6.61 -2.15 11.88
N GLU A 21 7.15 -0.98 12.19
CA GLU A 21 8.43 -0.79 12.87
C GLU A 21 8.39 -1.06 14.40
N LYS A 22 7.23 -1.44 14.96
CA LYS A 22 7.03 -1.63 16.40
C LYS A 22 6.33 -2.94 16.71
N GLU A 23 6.81 -3.64 17.73
CA GLU A 23 6.20 -4.89 18.18
C GLU A 23 4.85 -4.68 18.85
N ASP A 24 4.69 -3.55 19.58
CA ASP A 24 3.51 -3.28 20.41
C ASP A 24 2.60 -2.21 19.79
N GLU A 25 1.29 -2.43 19.96
CA GLU A 25 0.27 -1.42 19.72
C GLU A 25 0.43 -0.24 20.68
N LEU A 26 0.34 0.99 20.16
CA LEU A 26 0.35 2.20 20.95
C LEU A 26 -1.07 2.68 21.19
N GLU A 27 -1.61 2.44 22.39
CA GLU A 27 -2.89 3.00 22.80
C GLU A 27 -2.80 4.51 23.01
N ILE A 28 -3.77 5.27 22.45
CA ILE A 28 -3.84 6.73 22.55
C ILE A 28 -5.08 7.16 23.33
N ASN A 29 -6.27 6.70 22.93
CA ASN A 29 -7.53 7.07 23.56
C ASN A 29 -8.49 5.88 23.56
N LYS A 30 -8.69 5.24 24.72
CA LYS A 30 -9.57 4.08 24.89
C LYS A 30 -11.01 4.30 24.43
N ASN A 31 -11.48 5.55 24.51
CA ASN A 31 -12.86 5.92 24.15
C ASN A 31 -13.01 6.29 22.68
N ALA A 32 -11.93 6.33 21.92
CA ALA A 32 -11.96 6.60 20.49
C ALA A 32 -12.20 5.31 19.69
N LYS A 33 -12.51 5.48 18.43
CA LYS A 33 -13.06 4.41 17.58
C LYS A 33 -12.04 3.85 16.57
N PHE A 34 -11.13 4.69 16.08
CA PHE A 34 -10.31 4.32 14.93
C PHE A 34 -8.92 3.82 15.32
N ILE A 35 -8.54 2.68 14.76
CA ILE A 35 -7.20 2.14 14.82
C ILE A 35 -6.54 2.40 13.47
N ILE A 36 -5.31 2.92 13.51
CA ILE A 36 -4.50 3.17 12.31
C ILE A 36 -3.34 2.19 12.30
N ALA A 37 -3.36 1.26 11.35
CA ALA A 37 -2.23 0.38 11.07
C ALA A 37 -1.44 0.97 9.90
N TYR A 38 -0.11 1.05 10.01
CA TYR A 38 0.70 1.68 8.99
C TYR A 38 2.11 1.12 8.90
N ASP A 39 2.64 1.16 7.68
CA ASP A 39 4.06 1.05 7.38
C ASP A 39 4.58 2.47 7.10
N PRO A 40 5.47 3.01 7.95
CA PRO A 40 5.98 4.36 7.77
C PRO A 40 6.90 4.51 6.55
N LEU A 41 7.58 3.42 6.12
CA LEU A 41 8.51 3.46 5.00
C LEU A 41 8.61 2.10 4.28
N ASP A 42 7.55 1.75 3.54
CA ASP A 42 7.54 0.57 2.67
C ASP A 42 8.66 0.66 1.63
N GLY A 43 9.45 -0.41 1.56
CA GLY A 43 10.63 -0.48 0.71
C GLY A 43 11.87 0.17 1.31
N SER A 44 12.01 0.25 2.63
CA SER A 44 13.15 0.87 3.31
C SER A 44 14.51 0.36 2.81
N SER A 45 14.63 -0.92 2.46
CA SER A 45 15.84 -1.52 1.87
C SER A 45 16.20 -0.98 0.48
N LEU A 46 15.30 -0.25 -0.18
CA LEU A 46 15.52 0.34 -1.50
C LEU A 46 16.05 1.78 -1.45
N VAL A 47 16.12 2.36 -0.26
CA VAL A 47 16.64 3.73 -0.05
C VAL A 47 18.10 3.81 -0.51
N ASP A 48 18.92 2.83 -0.16
CA ASP A 48 20.34 2.79 -0.47
C ASP A 48 20.62 2.71 -1.98
N VAL A 49 19.67 2.19 -2.75
CA VAL A 49 19.79 2.07 -4.20
C VAL A 49 18.96 3.12 -4.95
N ASN A 50 18.45 4.13 -4.22
CA ASN A 50 17.72 5.28 -4.76
C ASN A 50 16.45 4.91 -5.56
N PHE A 51 15.73 3.89 -5.12
CA PHE A 51 14.42 3.57 -5.68
C PHE A 51 13.30 4.31 -4.94
N ALA A 52 12.13 4.37 -5.58
CA ALA A 52 10.96 4.95 -4.96
C ALA A 52 10.46 4.06 -3.82
N VAL A 53 10.15 4.68 -2.70
CA VAL A 53 9.61 4.11 -1.47
C VAL A 53 8.31 4.83 -1.10
N GLY A 54 7.64 4.43 -0.03
CA GLY A 54 6.42 5.14 0.36
C GLY A 54 5.95 4.81 1.75
N SER A 55 4.77 5.31 2.11
CA SER A 55 4.10 4.99 3.36
C SER A 55 2.71 4.43 3.08
N ILE A 56 2.28 3.45 3.85
CA ILE A 56 1.00 2.77 3.68
C ILE A 56 0.19 2.89 4.96
N PHE A 57 -1.12 3.12 4.84
CA PHE A 57 -2.03 3.30 5.96
C PHE A 57 -3.31 2.51 5.74
N GLY A 58 -3.77 1.83 6.79
CA GLY A 58 -5.12 1.27 6.91
C GLY A 58 -5.83 1.87 8.11
N ILE A 59 -7.07 2.31 7.95
CA ILE A 59 -7.90 2.85 9.01
C ILE A 59 -9.02 1.86 9.30
N TYR A 60 -9.06 1.38 10.52
CA TYR A 60 -10.01 0.37 10.98
C TYR A 60 -10.93 0.95 12.04
N GLU A 61 -12.15 0.43 12.09
CA GLU A 61 -13.13 0.74 13.11
C GLU A 61 -13.12 -0.36 14.18
N ASP A 62 -12.92 0.03 15.45
CA ASP A 62 -12.92 -0.81 16.64
C ASP A 62 -11.82 -1.89 16.72
N GLU A 63 -11.63 -2.72 15.68
CA GLU A 63 -10.69 -3.83 15.64
C GLU A 63 -10.01 -3.94 14.28
N VAL A 64 -8.75 -4.43 14.24
CA VAL A 64 -8.01 -4.68 12.99
C VAL A 64 -8.47 -6.01 12.38
N LYS A 65 -9.54 -5.93 11.60
CA LYS A 65 -10.09 -7.03 10.82
C LYS A 65 -10.43 -6.55 9.41
N PRO A 66 -10.38 -7.41 8.38
CA PRO A 66 -10.68 -7.00 7.00
C PRO A 66 -12.04 -6.33 6.81
N GLU A 67 -13.07 -6.80 7.52
CA GLU A 67 -14.42 -6.24 7.49
C GLU A 67 -14.53 -4.85 8.11
N ASN A 68 -13.62 -4.50 9.02
CA ASN A 68 -13.58 -3.22 9.73
C ASN A 68 -12.69 -2.18 9.05
N LEU A 69 -12.03 -2.51 7.94
CA LEU A 69 -11.25 -1.57 7.15
C LEU A 69 -12.18 -0.57 6.47
N ILE A 70 -12.14 0.69 6.91
CA ILE A 70 -13.01 1.77 6.41
C ILE A 70 -12.32 2.69 5.41
N ALA A 71 -10.99 2.78 5.48
CA ALA A 71 -10.20 3.53 4.52
C ALA A 71 -8.79 2.94 4.42
N ALA A 72 -8.19 3.10 3.26
CA ALA A 72 -6.79 2.82 3.04
C ALA A 72 -6.15 3.93 2.21
N ALA A 73 -4.89 4.22 2.48
CA ALA A 73 -4.14 5.22 1.73
C ALA A 73 -2.67 4.81 1.60
N TYR A 74 -2.02 5.30 0.57
CA TYR A 74 -0.57 5.26 0.51
C TYR A 74 -0.02 6.51 -0.17
N SER A 75 1.17 6.93 0.25
CA SER A 75 1.98 7.92 -0.46
C SER A 75 3.17 7.23 -1.11
N ILE A 76 3.58 7.70 -2.28
CA ILE A 76 4.80 7.26 -2.95
C ILE A 76 5.78 8.43 -3.11
N TYR A 77 7.02 8.21 -2.67
CA TYR A 77 8.14 9.15 -2.70
C TYR A 77 9.05 8.79 -3.87
N GLY A 78 8.69 9.26 -5.06
CA GLY A 78 9.41 9.02 -6.30
C GLY A 78 9.78 10.33 -6.99
N PRO A 79 9.89 10.36 -8.33
CA PRO A 79 10.07 11.59 -9.08
C PRO A 79 9.02 12.67 -8.79
N ARG A 80 7.88 12.27 -8.28
CA ARG A 80 6.79 13.10 -7.76
C ARG A 80 6.30 12.50 -6.45
N LEU A 81 5.83 13.36 -5.54
CA LEU A 81 5.08 12.90 -4.39
C LEU A 81 3.62 12.74 -4.79
N GLU A 82 3.13 11.52 -4.71
CA GLU A 82 1.78 11.15 -5.09
C GLU A 82 1.08 10.40 -3.96
N LEU A 83 -0.25 10.50 -3.90
CA LEU A 83 -1.10 9.96 -2.85
C LEU A 83 -2.30 9.27 -3.48
N VAL A 84 -2.63 8.08 -3.00
CA VAL A 84 -3.87 7.39 -3.36
C VAL A 84 -4.66 7.11 -2.09
N ILE A 85 -5.96 7.37 -2.13
CA ILE A 85 -6.89 7.16 -1.01
C ILE A 85 -8.09 6.35 -1.50
N ALA A 86 -8.46 5.32 -0.76
CA ALA A 86 -9.71 4.57 -0.88
C ALA A 86 -10.48 4.72 0.43
N GLU A 87 -11.65 5.36 0.39
CA GLU A 87 -12.40 5.76 1.59
C GLU A 87 -13.56 4.83 1.94
N LYS A 88 -14.01 4.01 1.00
CA LYS A 88 -15.20 3.17 1.19
C LYS A 88 -15.14 1.94 0.31
N LYS A 89 -15.59 0.82 0.84
CA LYS A 89 -15.72 -0.41 0.07
C LYS A 89 -16.62 -0.18 -1.16
N GLY A 90 -16.08 -0.47 -2.34
CA GLY A 90 -16.77 -0.27 -3.62
C GLY A 90 -16.65 1.12 -4.23
N ALA A 91 -16.09 2.11 -3.51
CA ALA A 91 -15.72 3.38 -4.12
C ALA A 91 -14.40 3.25 -4.90
N LEU A 92 -14.28 4.02 -5.98
CA LEU A 92 -13.03 4.09 -6.74
C LEU A 92 -11.96 4.82 -5.93
N PRO A 93 -10.72 4.30 -5.89
CA PRO A 93 -9.62 5.01 -5.26
C PRO A 93 -9.36 6.34 -5.95
N LYS A 94 -9.09 7.38 -5.17
CA LYS A 94 -8.78 8.73 -5.63
C LYS A 94 -7.28 8.94 -5.67
N PHE A 95 -6.80 9.43 -6.78
CA PHE A 95 -5.39 9.72 -7.01
C PHE A 95 -5.11 11.21 -6.94
N TYR A 96 -4.10 11.59 -6.17
CA TYR A 96 -3.66 12.97 -5.95
C TYR A 96 -2.16 13.11 -6.23
N ARG A 97 -1.76 14.34 -6.55
CA ARG A 97 -0.36 14.72 -6.74
C ARG A 97 -0.05 15.99 -5.98
N LEU A 98 1.13 16.06 -5.35
CA LEU A 98 1.60 17.27 -4.70
C LEU A 98 1.88 18.34 -5.74
N GLY A 99 1.26 19.51 -5.57
CA GLY A 99 1.46 20.70 -6.36
C GLY A 99 2.68 21.52 -5.88
N LYS A 100 3.08 22.51 -6.68
CA LYS A 100 4.17 23.42 -6.32
C LYS A 100 3.84 24.32 -5.12
N ASP A 101 2.57 24.46 -4.81
CA ASP A 101 2.03 25.20 -3.67
C ASP A 101 2.04 24.39 -2.36
N GLY A 102 2.53 23.16 -2.38
CA GLY A 102 2.56 22.27 -1.21
C GLY A 102 1.25 21.54 -0.94
N GLU A 103 0.23 21.67 -1.81
CA GLU A 103 -1.08 21.06 -1.65
C GLU A 103 -1.26 19.86 -2.58
N PHE A 104 -1.91 18.80 -2.07
CA PHE A 104 -2.31 17.67 -2.90
C PHE A 104 -3.49 18.04 -3.79
N LYS A 105 -3.30 17.93 -5.10
CA LYS A 105 -4.33 18.18 -6.11
C LYS A 105 -4.90 16.86 -6.59
N PHE A 106 -6.24 16.76 -6.61
CA PHE A 106 -6.94 15.64 -7.22
C PHE A 106 -6.59 15.55 -8.70
N VAL A 107 -6.28 14.33 -9.15
CA VAL A 107 -5.94 14.07 -10.55
C VAL A 107 -7.06 13.30 -11.24
N LYS A 108 -7.46 12.16 -10.65
CA LYS A 108 -8.51 11.29 -11.19
C LYS A 108 -8.91 10.20 -10.20
N GLU A 109 -10.02 9.55 -10.46
CA GLU A 109 -10.34 8.24 -9.91
C GLU A 109 -9.60 7.13 -10.66
N LEU A 110 -9.33 6.01 -9.98
CA LEU A 110 -8.61 4.87 -10.54
C LEU A 110 -9.59 3.71 -10.79
N GLU A 111 -9.79 3.39 -12.05
CA GLU A 111 -10.58 2.24 -12.47
C GLU A 111 -9.66 1.08 -12.84
N LEU A 112 -9.97 -0.11 -12.33
CA LEU A 112 -9.30 -1.35 -12.71
C LEU A 112 -10.10 -2.05 -13.82
N LYS A 113 -9.37 -2.53 -14.81
CA LYS A 113 -9.92 -3.38 -15.87
C LYS A 113 -10.09 -4.80 -15.34
N GLU A 114 -11.01 -5.54 -15.91
CA GLU A 114 -11.21 -6.95 -15.59
C GLU A 114 -9.90 -7.78 -15.74
N LYS A 115 -9.11 -7.49 -16.78
CA LYS A 115 -7.78 -8.07 -16.96
C LYS A 115 -6.71 -6.99 -16.98
N GLY A 116 -5.73 -7.12 -16.09
CA GLY A 116 -4.51 -6.30 -16.10
C GLY A 116 -3.46 -6.83 -17.08
N LYS A 117 -2.29 -6.20 -17.07
CA LYS A 117 -1.14 -6.63 -17.90
C LYS A 117 0.18 -6.61 -17.11
N LEU A 118 0.14 -6.27 -15.84
CA LEU A 118 1.33 -6.21 -14.99
C LEU A 118 1.32 -7.37 -14.00
N ASN A 119 2.48 -7.94 -13.78
CA ASN A 119 2.73 -8.94 -12.76
C ASN A 119 3.90 -8.47 -11.89
N ALA A 120 3.62 -8.13 -10.64
CA ALA A 120 4.58 -7.76 -9.63
C ALA A 120 4.67 -8.91 -8.62
N THR A 121 5.38 -9.96 -8.97
CA THR A 121 5.57 -11.13 -8.13
C THR A 121 6.95 -11.12 -7.53
N GLY A 122 7.01 -11.10 -6.21
CA GLY A 122 8.23 -11.08 -5.40
C GLY A 122 8.53 -12.41 -4.71
N ALA A 123 9.28 -12.31 -3.63
CA ALA A 123 9.89 -13.39 -2.86
C ALA A 123 10.95 -14.20 -3.64
N THR A 124 11.70 -15.04 -2.92
CA THR A 124 12.74 -15.89 -3.51
C THR A 124 12.10 -17.02 -4.31
N GLN A 125 12.26 -16.99 -5.62
CA GLN A 125 11.62 -17.94 -6.54
C GLN A 125 11.93 -19.42 -6.23
N LYS A 126 13.10 -19.71 -5.63
CA LYS A 126 13.48 -21.06 -5.21
C LYS A 126 12.46 -21.62 -4.21
N GLY A 127 11.94 -20.78 -3.31
CA GLY A 127 10.95 -21.15 -2.28
C GLY A 127 9.49 -21.14 -2.76
N TRP A 128 9.22 -20.78 -4.01
CA TRP A 128 7.83 -20.80 -4.51
C TRP A 128 7.27 -22.22 -4.60
N SER A 129 6.03 -22.40 -4.16
CA SER A 129 5.30 -23.64 -4.40
C SER A 129 5.14 -23.90 -5.92
N GLN A 130 5.02 -25.16 -6.30
CA GLN A 130 4.80 -25.50 -7.72
C GLN A 130 3.50 -24.89 -8.27
N THR A 131 2.46 -24.82 -7.45
CA THR A 131 1.18 -24.19 -7.82
C THR A 131 1.37 -22.71 -8.15
N HIS A 132 2.06 -21.97 -7.28
CA HIS A 132 2.32 -20.54 -7.52
C HIS A 132 3.17 -20.33 -8.76
N ARG A 133 4.20 -21.15 -8.96
CA ARG A 133 5.07 -21.10 -10.14
C ARG A 133 4.30 -21.33 -11.43
N ASN A 134 3.43 -22.33 -11.46
CA ASN A 134 2.59 -22.61 -12.62
C ASN A 134 1.64 -21.44 -12.93
N PHE A 135 0.98 -20.90 -11.90
CA PHE A 135 0.10 -19.73 -12.05
C PHE A 135 0.83 -18.51 -12.63
N ILE A 136 2.02 -18.19 -12.13
CA ILE A 136 2.80 -17.06 -12.64
C ILE A 136 3.26 -17.30 -14.09
N ASN A 137 3.64 -18.52 -14.45
CA ASN A 137 3.98 -18.89 -15.83
C ASN A 137 2.78 -18.75 -16.77
N GLU A 138 1.58 -19.12 -16.33
CA GLU A 138 0.35 -18.91 -17.11
C GLU A 138 0.09 -17.43 -17.39
N LEU A 139 0.26 -16.55 -16.39
CA LEU A 139 0.14 -15.11 -16.60
C LEU A 139 1.16 -14.58 -17.62
N PHE A 140 2.39 -15.07 -17.59
CA PHE A 140 3.40 -14.68 -18.59
C PHE A 140 3.04 -15.17 -19.99
N ASN A 141 2.50 -16.38 -20.13
CA ASN A 141 2.00 -16.90 -21.39
C ASN A 141 0.80 -16.10 -21.92
N GLU A 142 -0.02 -15.53 -21.01
CA GLU A 142 -1.10 -14.59 -21.36
C GLU A 142 -0.60 -13.17 -21.70
N GLY A 143 0.71 -12.93 -21.63
CA GLY A 143 1.33 -11.65 -22.00
C GLY A 143 1.43 -10.63 -20.86
N TYR A 144 1.30 -11.05 -19.61
CA TYR A 144 1.60 -10.19 -18.46
C TYR A 144 3.10 -9.86 -18.41
N ARG A 145 3.41 -8.62 -18.07
CA ARG A 145 4.80 -8.13 -17.98
C ARG A 145 5.27 -8.13 -16.53
N LEU A 146 6.42 -8.71 -16.28
CA LEU A 146 7.06 -8.61 -14.97
C LEU A 146 7.46 -7.16 -14.68
N ARG A 147 6.98 -6.66 -13.56
CA ARG A 147 7.32 -5.36 -12.98
C ARG A 147 7.34 -5.49 -11.47
N TYR A 148 8.49 -5.79 -10.90
CA TYR A 148 8.68 -5.92 -9.47
C TYR A 148 9.83 -5.02 -9.02
N SER A 149 9.55 -4.09 -8.11
CA SER A 149 10.52 -3.10 -7.61
C SER A 149 11.16 -3.52 -6.30
N GLY A 150 10.44 -4.26 -5.48
CA GLY A 150 10.82 -4.60 -4.10
C GLY A 150 10.09 -3.78 -3.04
N ALA A 151 9.40 -2.68 -3.41
CA ALA A 151 8.49 -1.95 -2.54
C ALA A 151 7.05 -2.20 -2.98
N MET A 152 6.20 -2.67 -2.06
CA MET A 152 4.80 -2.95 -2.36
C MET A 152 4.07 -1.70 -2.86
N VAL A 153 4.33 -0.55 -2.24
CA VAL A 153 3.72 0.74 -2.64
C VAL A 153 4.00 1.08 -4.10
N SER A 154 5.23 0.89 -4.56
CA SER A 154 5.64 1.19 -5.94
C SER A 154 5.01 0.25 -6.94
N ASP A 155 4.91 -1.02 -6.59
CA ASP A 155 4.33 -2.06 -7.45
C ASP A 155 2.81 -1.92 -7.54
N LEU A 156 2.12 -1.70 -6.42
CA LEU A 156 0.69 -1.40 -6.40
C LEU A 156 0.36 -0.10 -7.14
N HIS A 157 1.18 0.93 -6.99
CA HIS A 157 0.99 2.20 -7.70
C HIS A 157 1.00 2.02 -9.22
N GLN A 158 1.95 1.25 -9.75
CA GLN A 158 1.99 0.92 -11.18
C GLN A 158 0.73 0.16 -11.62
N ILE A 159 0.33 -0.87 -10.86
CA ILE A 159 -0.84 -1.69 -11.15
C ILE A 159 -2.10 -0.83 -11.20
N LEU A 160 -2.33 0.00 -10.20
CA LEU A 160 -3.49 0.88 -10.10
C LEU A 160 -3.51 1.91 -11.24
N LEU A 161 -2.41 2.61 -11.50
CA LEU A 161 -2.33 3.64 -12.54
C LEU A 161 -2.41 3.08 -13.96
N LYS A 162 -2.01 1.83 -14.20
CA LYS A 162 -2.07 1.15 -15.50
C LYS A 162 -3.38 0.39 -15.71
N GLY A 163 -4.27 0.42 -14.73
CA GLY A 163 -5.61 -0.14 -14.82
C GLY A 163 -5.69 -1.64 -14.58
N GLY A 164 -4.78 -2.18 -13.77
CA GLY A 164 -4.85 -3.56 -13.28
C GLY A 164 -3.60 -4.39 -13.47
N GLY A 165 -3.54 -5.47 -12.73
CA GLY A 165 -2.44 -6.42 -12.70
C GLY A 165 -2.52 -7.31 -11.47
N LEU A 166 -1.46 -8.03 -11.20
CA LEU A 166 -1.28 -8.85 -10.02
C LEU A 166 -0.09 -8.35 -9.21
N PHE A 167 -0.29 -8.19 -7.91
CA PHE A 167 0.78 -8.18 -6.92
C PHE A 167 0.70 -9.47 -6.10
N SER A 168 1.82 -10.16 -5.94
CA SER A 168 1.89 -11.33 -5.07
C SER A 168 3.25 -11.45 -4.39
N TYR A 169 3.20 -11.83 -3.12
CA TYR A 169 4.39 -12.12 -2.31
C TYR A 169 4.12 -13.41 -1.53
N PRO A 170 4.36 -14.58 -2.16
CA PRO A 170 4.04 -15.85 -1.53
C PRO A 170 4.97 -16.13 -0.35
N ALA A 171 4.44 -16.81 0.67
CA ALA A 171 5.27 -17.39 1.71
C ALA A 171 6.27 -18.37 1.08
N THR A 172 7.52 -18.27 1.49
CA THR A 172 8.59 -19.20 1.10
C THR A 172 8.95 -20.06 2.30
N SER A 173 9.04 -21.37 2.07
CA SER A 173 9.51 -22.33 3.08
C SER A 173 11.03 -22.28 3.22
#